data_e68dcf867dc7fbf152f9406625607fd9
#
_entry.id   e68dcf867dc7fbf152f9406625607fd9
#
_cell.length_a   1.000
_cell.length_b   1.000
_cell.length_c   1.000
_cell.angle_alpha   90.00
_cell.angle_beta   90.00
_cell.angle_gamma   90.00
#
_symmetry.space_group_name_H-M   'P 1'
#
loop_
_entity.id
_entity.type
_entity.pdbx_description
1 polymer ?
#
loop_
_entity_poly.entity_id
_entity_poly.type
_entity_poly.pdbx_seq_one_letter_code
_entity_poly.pdbx_strand_id
1 'polypeptide(L)'
;MNAGPGRIRFFATAGEAAGENFHGAVVVVIDVLRATSTILAALDNGAARVLPVESIETATRLVSLSERGDKLLAGEQKGMPIEGFDLFNSPSEMESEAVAGRTIILATSNGTPAIAAAASRAGRLIVCSILNVGAVAGEVSGSGDLVIICSGSNGRVAGEDFLCAGLLLEALSPPADVSTLVDSAALALLLAERYGDDIEEYMRTTDRGRQLIRLGYGKDISYCSRRDSSRRVPELLQGVIGPEAGGVSRKKRHA
;
A
#
# COMPACT_ATOMS: atom_id res chain seq x y z
N MET A 1 -20.29 -6.42 17.81
CA MET A 1 -18.81 -6.60 17.79
C MET A 1 -18.51 -7.45 16.57
N ASN A 2 -17.81 -6.91 15.57
CA ASN A 2 -17.37 -7.72 14.42
C ASN A 2 -16.29 -8.67 14.93
N ALA A 3 -16.39 -9.95 14.57
CA ALA A 3 -15.31 -10.90 14.81
C ALA A 3 -14.07 -10.45 14.04
N GLY A 4 -12.89 -10.56 14.63
CA GLY A 4 -11.62 -10.33 13.92
C GLY A 4 -11.44 -11.31 12.76
N PRO A 5 -10.39 -11.15 11.91
CA PRO A 5 -10.08 -12.12 10.88
C PRO A 5 -9.77 -13.49 11.51
N GLY A 6 -10.00 -14.57 10.75
CA GLY A 6 -9.81 -15.94 11.23
C GLY A 6 -8.34 -16.23 11.53
N ARG A 7 -7.47 -16.22 10.51
CA ARG A 7 -6.03 -16.43 10.63
C ARG A 7 -5.28 -15.25 10.05
N ILE A 8 -4.27 -14.75 10.76
CA ILE A 8 -3.38 -13.69 10.27
C ILE A 8 -2.02 -14.31 9.91
N ARG A 9 -1.56 -14.10 8.67
CA ARG A 9 -0.19 -14.35 8.23
C ARG A 9 0.50 -13.03 7.98
N PHE A 10 1.70 -12.86 8.49
CA PHE A 10 2.46 -11.63 8.40
C PHE A 10 3.82 -11.88 7.73
N PHE A 11 4.17 -11.06 6.76
CA PHE A 11 5.44 -11.09 6.06
C PHE A 11 6.11 -9.72 6.15
N ALA A 12 7.30 -9.70 6.73
CA ALA A 12 8.07 -8.49 6.99
C ALA A 12 8.63 -7.85 5.71
N THR A 13 8.73 -8.63 4.64
CA THR A 13 9.17 -8.19 3.32
C THR A 13 8.42 -8.94 2.22
N ALA A 14 8.34 -8.37 1.03
CA ALA A 14 7.81 -9.06 -0.14
C ALA A 14 8.62 -10.33 -0.49
N GLY A 15 9.92 -10.34 -0.16
CA GLY A 15 10.79 -11.49 -0.36
C GLY A 15 10.41 -12.70 0.50
N GLU A 16 9.99 -12.48 1.75
CA GLU A 16 9.51 -13.56 2.63
C GLU A 16 8.20 -14.16 2.11
N ALA A 17 7.35 -13.36 1.47
CA ALA A 17 6.10 -13.79 0.88
C ALA A 17 6.29 -14.53 -0.47
N ALA A 18 7.51 -14.54 -1.01
CA ALA A 18 7.80 -15.15 -2.30
C ALA A 18 7.57 -16.67 -2.25
N GLY A 19 6.83 -17.19 -3.23
CA GLY A 19 6.50 -18.63 -3.28
C GLY A 19 5.32 -19.07 -2.40
N GLU A 20 4.84 -18.24 -1.49
CA GLU A 20 3.69 -18.54 -0.63
C GLU A 20 2.38 -18.51 -1.42
N ASN A 21 1.42 -19.34 -1.00
CA ASN A 21 0.07 -19.37 -1.59
C ASN A 21 -0.91 -18.59 -0.71
N PHE A 22 -1.67 -17.68 -1.32
CA PHE A 22 -2.67 -16.83 -0.67
C PHE A 22 -4.09 -17.09 -1.21
N HIS A 23 -4.31 -18.22 -1.87
CA HIS A 23 -5.60 -18.52 -2.49
C HIS A 23 -6.74 -18.43 -1.46
N GLY A 24 -7.77 -17.67 -1.81
CA GLY A 24 -8.93 -17.43 -0.92
C GLY A 24 -8.71 -16.42 0.20
N ALA A 25 -7.47 -16.00 0.48
CA ALA A 25 -7.17 -15.00 1.51
C ALA A 25 -7.37 -13.57 0.99
N VAL A 26 -7.63 -12.65 1.92
CA VAL A 26 -7.47 -11.22 1.70
C VAL A 26 -6.01 -10.85 1.93
N VAL A 27 -5.35 -10.30 0.94
CA VAL A 27 -3.97 -9.84 1.02
C VAL A 27 -3.94 -8.32 1.12
N VAL A 28 -3.25 -7.80 2.12
CA VAL A 28 -3.01 -6.37 2.31
C VAL A 28 -1.53 -6.10 2.04
N VAL A 29 -1.24 -5.25 1.05
CA VAL A 29 0.13 -4.82 0.71
C VAL A 29 0.40 -3.42 1.24
N ILE A 30 1.54 -3.25 1.92
CA ILE A 30 1.98 -2.01 2.57
C ILE A 30 3.32 -1.56 1.98
N ASP A 31 3.39 -0.30 1.51
CA ASP A 31 4.60 0.44 1.12
C ASP A 31 4.37 1.92 1.46
N VAL A 32 4.61 2.29 2.71
CA VAL A 32 4.26 3.62 3.24
C VAL A 32 5.10 4.72 2.58
N LEU A 33 6.39 4.49 2.41
CA LEU A 33 7.30 5.43 1.78
C LEU A 33 7.90 4.82 0.49
N ARG A 34 7.10 4.83 -0.67
CA ARG A 34 5.91 5.73 -0.81
C ARG A 34 4.76 5.12 -1.61
N ALA A 35 4.95 3.94 -2.26
CA ALA A 35 4.06 3.51 -3.33
C ALA A 35 2.57 3.47 -2.93
N THR A 36 2.22 2.88 -1.77
CA THR A 36 0.82 2.77 -1.35
C THR A 36 0.22 4.12 -0.95
N SER A 37 1.02 5.00 -0.36
CA SER A 37 0.61 6.38 -0.09
C SER A 37 0.41 7.20 -1.36
N THR A 38 1.26 6.99 -2.37
CA THR A 38 1.13 7.65 -3.69
C THR A 38 -0.13 7.21 -4.43
N ILE A 39 -0.46 5.90 -4.38
CA ILE A 39 -1.71 5.36 -4.93
C ILE A 39 -2.92 6.04 -4.28
N LEU A 40 -2.94 6.11 -2.94
CA LEU A 40 -4.02 6.77 -2.21
C LEU A 40 -4.14 8.25 -2.57
N ALA A 41 -3.03 8.99 -2.58
CA ALA A 41 -3.02 10.40 -2.94
C ALA A 41 -3.57 10.63 -4.35
N ALA A 42 -3.17 9.82 -5.33
CA ALA A 42 -3.68 9.91 -6.70
C ALA A 42 -5.21 9.71 -6.75
N LEU A 43 -5.72 8.66 -6.08
CA LEU A 43 -7.16 8.36 -6.07
C LEU A 43 -7.96 9.41 -5.30
N ASP A 44 -7.45 9.92 -4.18
CA ASP A 44 -8.11 10.97 -3.37
C ASP A 44 -8.21 12.28 -4.15
N ASN A 45 -7.23 12.57 -5.01
CA ASN A 45 -7.20 13.74 -5.86
C ASN A 45 -7.84 13.52 -7.25
N GLY A 46 -8.62 12.44 -7.38
CA GLY A 46 -9.51 12.24 -8.53
C GLY A 46 -8.90 11.50 -9.72
N ALA A 47 -7.75 10.83 -9.56
CA ALA A 47 -7.28 9.91 -10.60
C ALA A 47 -8.37 8.88 -10.94
N ALA A 48 -8.58 8.63 -12.23
CA ALA A 48 -9.57 7.66 -12.67
C ALA A 48 -9.19 6.24 -12.26
N ARG A 49 -7.89 5.93 -12.30
CA ARG A 49 -7.34 4.62 -11.89
C ARG A 49 -5.82 4.69 -11.77
N VAL A 50 -5.27 3.71 -11.04
CA VAL A 50 -3.83 3.47 -10.97
C VAL A 50 -3.54 2.05 -11.47
N LEU A 51 -2.57 1.89 -12.37
CA LEU A 51 -2.05 0.62 -12.85
C LEU A 51 -0.66 0.42 -12.24
N PRO A 52 -0.52 -0.31 -11.14
CA PRO A 52 0.79 -0.68 -10.63
C PRO A 52 1.42 -1.70 -11.56
N VAL A 53 2.64 -1.43 -12.02
CA VAL A 53 3.38 -2.32 -12.90
C VAL A 53 4.73 -2.70 -12.29
N GLU A 54 5.21 -3.89 -12.61
CA GLU A 54 6.41 -4.46 -12.00
C GLU A 54 7.73 -3.83 -12.49
N SER A 55 7.70 -3.16 -13.67
CA SER A 55 8.92 -2.60 -14.25
C SER A 55 8.68 -1.35 -15.10
N ILE A 56 9.75 -0.57 -15.28
CA ILE A 56 9.79 0.61 -16.16
C ILE A 56 9.46 0.22 -17.60
N GLU A 57 10.00 -0.91 -18.06
CA GLU A 57 9.78 -1.44 -19.41
C GLU A 57 8.31 -1.73 -19.64
N THR A 58 7.63 -2.33 -18.66
CA THR A 58 6.19 -2.59 -18.73
C THR A 58 5.40 -1.28 -18.76
N ALA A 59 5.77 -0.29 -17.94
CA ALA A 59 5.14 1.03 -17.95
C ALA A 59 5.25 1.71 -19.31
N THR A 60 6.44 1.78 -19.85
CA THR A 60 6.75 2.41 -21.15
C THR A 60 6.01 1.69 -22.30
N ARG A 61 5.99 0.35 -22.29
CA ARG A 61 5.26 -0.46 -23.29
C ARG A 61 3.77 -0.17 -23.28
N LEU A 62 3.15 -0.06 -22.10
CA LEU A 62 1.70 0.21 -21.99
C LEU A 62 1.32 1.57 -22.58
N VAL A 63 2.20 2.56 -22.52
CA VAL A 63 1.97 3.86 -23.16
C VAL A 63 2.21 3.79 -24.67
N SER A 64 3.23 3.05 -25.13
CA SER A 64 3.58 2.96 -26.55
C SER A 64 2.58 2.15 -27.39
N LEU A 65 1.86 1.20 -26.79
CA LEU A 65 0.87 0.34 -27.47
C LEU A 65 -0.50 1.02 -27.71
N SER A 66 -0.70 2.23 -27.19
CA SER A 66 -1.96 2.96 -27.33
C SER A 66 -1.66 4.45 -27.38
N GLU A 67 -2.61 5.25 -27.90
CA GLU A 67 -2.50 6.70 -27.75
C GLU A 67 -2.30 7.04 -26.27
N ARG A 68 -1.36 7.97 -25.99
CA ARG A 68 -1.05 8.37 -24.60
C ARG A 68 -2.30 8.90 -23.89
N GLY A 69 -3.10 9.71 -24.59
CA GLY A 69 -4.40 10.18 -24.13
C GLY A 69 -4.35 10.73 -22.69
N ASP A 70 -5.14 10.09 -21.81
CA ASP A 70 -5.26 10.42 -20.40
C ASP A 70 -4.20 9.76 -19.49
N LYS A 71 -3.21 9.03 -20.03
CA LYS A 71 -2.23 8.27 -19.26
C LYS A 71 -1.04 9.11 -18.83
N LEU A 72 -0.67 8.97 -17.56
CA LEU A 72 0.55 9.53 -16.98
C LEU A 72 1.45 8.40 -16.48
N LEU A 73 2.74 8.51 -16.78
CA LEU A 73 3.79 7.69 -16.20
C LEU A 73 4.22 8.30 -14.87
N ALA A 74 4.13 7.53 -13.80
CA ALA A 74 4.60 7.91 -12.47
C ALA A 74 5.53 6.84 -11.91
N GLY A 75 6.53 7.24 -11.12
CA GLY A 75 7.37 6.22 -10.50
C GLY A 75 8.72 6.70 -10.02
N GLU A 76 9.52 5.72 -9.60
CA GLU A 76 10.90 5.92 -9.17
C GLU A 76 11.74 4.67 -9.44
N GLN A 77 13.05 4.87 -9.60
CA GLN A 77 14.03 3.81 -9.61
C GLN A 77 15.11 4.10 -8.56
N LYS A 78 15.27 3.23 -7.58
CA LYS A 78 16.24 3.37 -6.46
C LYS A 78 16.11 4.71 -5.72
N GLY A 79 14.90 5.25 -5.63
CA GLY A 79 14.60 6.52 -4.98
C GLY A 79 14.79 7.76 -5.84
N MET A 80 15.14 7.61 -7.13
CA MET A 80 15.37 8.72 -8.05
C MET A 80 14.26 8.78 -9.10
N PRO A 81 13.95 9.99 -9.62
CA PRO A 81 13.04 10.16 -10.75
C PRO A 81 13.48 9.33 -11.97
N ILE A 82 12.51 8.86 -12.75
CA ILE A 82 12.76 8.13 -13.99
C ILE A 82 12.70 9.11 -15.16
N GLU A 83 13.73 9.14 -16.00
CA GLU A 83 13.75 10.00 -17.18
C GLU A 83 12.59 9.65 -18.12
N GLY A 84 11.86 10.68 -18.57
CA GLY A 84 10.70 10.53 -19.45
C GLY A 84 9.39 10.19 -18.74
N PHE A 85 9.38 10.04 -17.41
CA PHE A 85 8.15 9.93 -16.63
C PHE A 85 7.57 11.33 -16.33
N ASP A 86 6.24 11.41 -16.22
CA ASP A 86 5.52 12.67 -16.00
C ASP A 86 5.57 13.10 -14.53
N LEU A 87 5.49 12.13 -13.62
CA LEU A 87 5.41 12.34 -12.17
C LEU A 87 6.39 11.42 -11.44
N PHE A 88 6.88 11.90 -10.32
CA PHE A 88 7.67 11.08 -9.41
C PHE A 88 6.75 10.21 -8.54
N ASN A 89 7.31 9.19 -7.85
CA ASN A 89 6.59 8.45 -6.81
C ASN A 89 6.51 9.28 -5.52
N SER A 90 5.73 10.36 -5.56
CA SER A 90 5.58 11.31 -4.46
C SER A 90 4.09 11.65 -4.26
N PRO A 91 3.52 11.39 -3.06
CA PRO A 91 2.14 11.78 -2.78
C PRO A 91 1.89 13.28 -2.95
N SER A 92 2.90 14.11 -2.69
CA SER A 92 2.79 15.57 -2.85
C SER A 92 2.77 16.05 -4.30
N GLU A 93 3.11 15.20 -5.28
CA GLU A 93 2.97 15.48 -6.70
C GLU A 93 1.65 14.99 -7.30
N MET A 94 0.86 14.20 -6.55
CA MET A 94 -0.46 13.71 -6.98
C MET A 94 -1.55 14.77 -6.72
N GLU A 95 -1.29 16.03 -7.12
CA GLU A 95 -2.26 17.11 -7.00
C GLU A 95 -3.40 16.94 -8.00
N SER A 96 -4.60 17.44 -7.66
CA SER A 96 -5.81 17.27 -8.47
C SER A 96 -5.64 17.80 -9.90
N GLU A 97 -4.96 18.93 -10.08
CA GLU A 97 -4.67 19.53 -11.37
C GLU A 97 -3.84 18.62 -12.28
N ALA A 98 -2.98 17.79 -11.68
CA ALA A 98 -2.15 16.85 -12.42
C ALA A 98 -2.87 15.54 -12.73
N VAL A 99 -3.65 15.01 -11.77
CA VAL A 99 -4.10 13.60 -11.82
C VAL A 99 -5.60 13.41 -12.04
N ALA A 100 -6.45 14.44 -11.87
CA ALA A 100 -7.90 14.28 -11.99
C ALA A 100 -8.33 13.74 -13.36
N GLY A 101 -9.12 12.66 -13.35
CA GLY A 101 -9.58 11.98 -14.57
C GLY A 101 -8.51 11.17 -15.29
N ARG A 102 -7.26 11.17 -14.81
CA ARG A 102 -6.12 10.52 -15.49
C ARG A 102 -5.97 9.06 -15.04
N THR A 103 -5.36 8.29 -15.92
CA THR A 103 -4.88 6.94 -15.63
C THR A 103 -3.40 7.01 -15.27
N ILE A 104 -3.04 6.62 -14.04
CA ILE A 104 -1.66 6.65 -13.56
C ILE A 104 -1.04 5.26 -13.73
N ILE A 105 0.01 5.14 -14.54
CA ILE A 105 0.82 3.92 -14.66
C ILE A 105 2.00 4.10 -13.72
N LEU A 106 1.99 3.35 -12.61
CA LEU A 106 2.96 3.50 -11.53
C LEU A 106 3.98 2.36 -11.54
N ALA A 107 5.27 2.71 -11.63
CA ALA A 107 6.40 1.78 -11.52
C ALA A 107 7.33 2.21 -10.38
N THR A 108 7.58 1.31 -9.40
CA THR A 108 8.45 1.58 -8.25
C THR A 108 9.40 0.42 -7.98
N SER A 109 10.45 0.67 -7.21
CA SER A 109 11.48 -0.35 -6.92
C SER A 109 11.00 -1.47 -5.99
N ASN A 110 10.01 -1.23 -5.12
CA ASN A 110 9.58 -2.20 -4.10
C ASN A 110 8.06 -2.44 -4.11
N GLY A 111 7.23 -1.41 -3.98
CA GLY A 111 5.79 -1.55 -3.77
C GLY A 111 5.06 -2.15 -4.97
N THR A 112 5.30 -1.68 -6.19
CA THR A 112 4.60 -2.23 -7.37
C THR A 112 5.03 -3.66 -7.70
N PRO A 113 6.29 -4.08 -7.56
CA PRO A 113 6.65 -5.50 -7.60
C PRO A 113 5.99 -6.34 -6.51
N ALA A 114 5.87 -5.83 -5.29
CA ALA A 114 5.18 -6.53 -4.19
C ALA A 114 3.69 -6.74 -4.51
N ILE A 115 3.01 -5.71 -5.02
CA ILE A 115 1.61 -5.80 -5.47
C ILE A 115 1.48 -6.84 -6.59
N ALA A 116 2.30 -6.77 -7.63
CA ALA A 116 2.26 -7.70 -8.77
C ALA A 116 2.50 -9.15 -8.34
N ALA A 117 3.49 -9.38 -7.47
CA ALA A 117 3.82 -10.70 -6.95
C ALA A 117 2.67 -11.29 -6.10
N ALA A 118 1.96 -10.48 -5.33
CA ALA A 118 0.82 -10.93 -4.53
C ALA A 118 -0.44 -11.15 -5.37
N ALA A 119 -0.66 -10.34 -6.41
CA ALA A 119 -1.87 -10.30 -7.21
C ALA A 119 -2.27 -11.64 -7.84
N SER A 120 -1.30 -12.39 -8.35
CA SER A 120 -1.54 -13.69 -9.01
C SER A 120 -1.93 -14.81 -8.05
N ARG A 121 -1.79 -14.59 -6.73
CA ARG A 121 -1.94 -15.60 -5.68
C ARG A 121 -3.01 -15.26 -4.64
N ALA A 122 -3.50 -14.02 -4.64
CA ALA A 122 -4.48 -13.52 -3.69
C ALA A 122 -5.92 -13.83 -4.13
N GLY A 123 -6.81 -14.06 -3.16
CA GLY A 123 -8.26 -14.04 -3.39
C GLY A 123 -8.77 -12.60 -3.62
N ARG A 124 -8.29 -11.67 -2.80
CA ARG A 124 -8.47 -10.22 -2.90
C ARG A 124 -7.14 -9.54 -2.56
N LEU A 125 -6.80 -8.44 -3.21
CA LEU A 125 -5.63 -7.66 -2.87
C LEU A 125 -6.03 -6.21 -2.59
N ILE A 126 -5.70 -5.75 -1.40
CA ILE A 126 -5.98 -4.39 -0.90
C ILE A 126 -4.66 -3.67 -0.67
N VAL A 127 -4.65 -2.37 -0.99
CA VAL A 127 -3.51 -1.48 -0.73
C VAL A 127 -3.75 -0.71 0.57
N CYS A 128 -2.76 -0.76 1.47
CA CYS A 128 -2.81 -0.08 2.76
C CYS A 128 -1.59 0.83 2.95
N SER A 129 -1.83 1.94 3.58
CA SER A 129 -0.84 2.88 4.10
C SER A 129 -1.34 3.42 5.44
N ILE A 130 -0.53 4.17 6.17
CA ILE A 130 -0.95 4.89 7.38
C ILE A 130 -2.17 5.79 7.10
N LEU A 131 -2.27 6.30 5.87
CA LEU A 131 -3.36 7.18 5.44
C LEU A 131 -4.76 6.54 5.54
N ASN A 132 -4.89 5.20 5.46
CA ASN A 132 -6.18 4.50 5.39
C ASN A 132 -6.28 3.26 6.30
N VAL A 133 -5.43 3.17 7.31
CA VAL A 133 -5.37 2.00 8.22
C VAL A 133 -6.73 1.63 8.80
N GLY A 134 -7.46 2.60 9.35
CA GLY A 134 -8.77 2.36 9.95
C GLY A 134 -9.83 1.90 8.95
N ALA A 135 -9.83 2.48 7.73
CA ALA A 135 -10.73 2.05 6.67
C ALA A 135 -10.44 0.61 6.23
N VAL A 136 -9.16 0.26 6.04
CA VAL A 136 -8.75 -1.12 5.70
C VAL A 136 -9.10 -2.08 6.83
N ALA A 137 -8.83 -1.74 8.09
CA ALA A 137 -9.20 -2.57 9.24
C ALA A 137 -10.70 -2.87 9.27
N GLY A 138 -11.54 -1.85 9.04
CA GLY A 138 -12.99 -2.02 8.95
C GLY A 138 -13.43 -2.96 7.84
N GLU A 139 -12.79 -2.87 6.66
CA GLU A 139 -13.10 -3.70 5.48
C GLU A 139 -12.68 -5.16 5.66
N VAL A 140 -11.53 -5.42 6.27
CA VAL A 140 -11.01 -6.79 6.45
C VAL A 140 -11.45 -7.43 7.77
N SER A 141 -12.12 -6.69 8.63
CA SER A 141 -12.71 -7.24 9.86
C SER A 141 -13.76 -8.29 9.50
N GLY A 142 -13.64 -9.49 10.09
CA GLY A 142 -14.52 -10.62 9.77
C GLY A 142 -14.21 -11.32 8.45
N SER A 143 -13.16 -10.93 7.73
CA SER A 143 -12.63 -11.74 6.63
C SER A 143 -12.10 -13.08 7.19
N GLY A 144 -12.07 -14.12 6.35
CA GLY A 144 -11.42 -15.38 6.70
C GLY A 144 -9.91 -15.20 6.94
N ASP A 145 -9.08 -15.82 6.12
CA ASP A 145 -7.62 -15.63 6.19
C ASP A 145 -7.21 -14.22 5.74
N LEU A 146 -6.42 -13.55 6.56
CA LEU A 146 -5.79 -12.28 6.28
C LEU A 146 -4.28 -12.48 6.12
N VAL A 147 -3.71 -11.90 5.07
CA VAL A 147 -2.27 -11.87 4.81
C VAL A 147 -1.81 -10.42 4.77
N ILE A 148 -0.86 -10.04 5.59
CA ILE A 148 -0.24 -8.72 5.59
C ILE A 148 1.17 -8.86 5.01
N ILE A 149 1.47 -8.09 3.96
CA ILE A 149 2.78 -8.08 3.30
C ILE A 149 3.32 -6.66 3.32
N CYS A 150 4.38 -6.44 4.09
CA CYS A 150 5.21 -5.25 3.96
C CYS A 150 6.07 -5.38 2.70
N SER A 151 6.18 -4.34 1.87
CA SER A 151 7.03 -4.39 0.69
C SER A 151 8.50 -4.45 1.07
N GLY A 152 8.84 -3.78 2.17
CA GLY A 152 10.21 -3.60 2.59
C GLY A 152 11.00 -2.67 1.67
N SER A 153 12.29 -2.54 1.91
CA SER A 153 13.21 -1.74 1.11
C SER A 153 14.47 -2.52 0.76
N ASN A 154 14.71 -2.77 -0.53
CA ASN A 154 15.86 -3.55 -1.01
C ASN A 154 16.00 -4.92 -0.32
N GLY A 155 14.90 -5.63 -0.13
CA GLY A 155 14.84 -6.94 0.54
C GLY A 155 15.03 -6.91 2.06
N ARG A 156 15.04 -5.72 2.66
CA ARG A 156 15.12 -5.53 4.11
C ARG A 156 13.81 -5.00 4.66
N VAL A 157 13.61 -5.19 5.95
CA VAL A 157 12.47 -4.60 6.68
C VAL A 157 12.51 -3.07 6.55
N ALA A 158 11.35 -2.48 6.25
CA ALA A 158 11.12 -1.04 6.30
C ALA A 158 10.35 -0.70 7.58
N GLY A 159 10.93 0.16 8.43
CA GLY A 159 10.35 0.47 9.73
C GLY A 159 8.96 1.12 9.63
N GLU A 160 8.75 1.98 8.64
CA GLU A 160 7.48 2.63 8.36
C GLU A 160 6.39 1.65 7.90
N ASP A 161 6.74 0.61 7.13
CA ASP A 161 5.80 -0.45 6.74
C ASP A 161 5.41 -1.29 7.96
N PHE A 162 6.39 -1.59 8.81
CA PHE A 162 6.17 -2.31 10.07
C PHE A 162 5.27 -1.53 11.03
N LEU A 163 5.48 -0.23 11.17
CA LEU A 163 4.61 0.63 11.97
C LEU A 163 3.18 0.61 11.42
N CYS A 164 3.01 0.76 10.11
CA CYS A 164 1.69 0.70 9.47
C CYS A 164 1.00 -0.65 9.70
N ALA A 165 1.73 -1.75 9.56
CA ALA A 165 1.21 -3.08 9.82
C ALA A 165 0.79 -3.26 11.30
N GLY A 166 1.57 -2.73 12.24
CA GLY A 166 1.23 -2.72 13.66
C GLY A 166 -0.04 -1.92 13.95
N LEU A 167 -0.19 -0.73 13.35
CA LEU A 167 -1.40 0.09 13.45
C LEU A 167 -2.63 -0.62 12.86
N LEU A 168 -2.46 -1.38 11.76
CA LEU A 168 -3.51 -2.19 11.18
C LEU A 168 -3.93 -3.33 12.12
N LEU A 169 -2.96 -4.05 12.69
CA LEU A 169 -3.21 -5.10 13.66
C LEU A 169 -3.93 -4.57 14.91
N GLU A 170 -3.49 -3.43 15.44
CA GLU A 170 -4.14 -2.73 16.55
C GLU A 170 -5.61 -2.40 16.23
N ALA A 171 -5.87 -1.83 15.05
CA ALA A 171 -7.22 -1.44 14.62
C ALA A 171 -8.16 -2.64 14.36
N LEU A 172 -7.62 -3.82 14.08
CA LEU A 172 -8.39 -5.07 13.93
C LEU A 172 -8.91 -5.62 15.26
N SER A 173 -8.67 -4.94 16.38
CA SER A 173 -8.89 -5.44 17.73
C SER A 173 -8.07 -6.72 17.93
N PRO A 174 -6.86 -6.62 18.41
CA PRO A 174 -5.89 -7.70 18.40
C PRO A 174 -6.51 -8.95 19.01
N PRO A 175 -6.10 -10.13 18.58
CA PRO A 175 -6.44 -11.34 19.32
C PRO A 175 -6.06 -11.09 20.77
N ALA A 176 -6.95 -11.42 21.68
CA ALA A 176 -6.76 -11.22 23.12
C ALA A 176 -5.45 -11.84 23.64
N ASP A 177 -4.82 -12.64 22.83
CA ASP A 177 -3.56 -13.33 23.11
C ASP A 177 -2.53 -13.07 22.00
N VAL A 178 -1.62 -12.12 22.24
CA VAL A 178 -0.47 -11.81 21.38
C VAL A 178 0.42 -13.04 21.15
N SER A 179 0.38 -14.03 22.06
CA SER A 179 1.18 -15.27 21.94
C SER A 179 0.77 -16.14 20.74
N THR A 180 -0.39 -15.87 20.13
CA THR A 180 -0.84 -16.59 18.92
C THR A 180 -0.30 -15.97 17.63
N LEU A 181 0.33 -14.79 17.71
CA LEU A 181 0.93 -14.11 16.57
C LEU A 181 2.37 -14.59 16.34
N VAL A 182 2.80 -14.57 15.08
CA VAL A 182 4.23 -14.74 14.77
C VAL A 182 5.03 -13.55 15.32
N ASP A 183 6.31 -13.77 15.66
CA ASP A 183 7.17 -12.77 16.30
C ASP A 183 7.18 -11.42 15.56
N SER A 184 7.23 -11.44 14.22
CA SER A 184 7.22 -10.22 13.41
C SER A 184 5.93 -9.40 13.57
N ALA A 185 4.77 -10.05 13.71
CA ALA A 185 3.50 -9.37 13.96
C ALA A 185 3.45 -8.78 15.39
N ALA A 186 3.97 -9.53 16.39
CA ALA A 186 4.09 -9.04 17.75
C ALA A 186 5.01 -7.81 17.84
N LEU A 187 6.16 -7.84 17.15
CA LEU A 187 7.07 -6.69 17.07
C LEU A 187 6.43 -5.49 16.38
N ALA A 188 5.62 -5.70 15.34
CA ALA A 188 4.88 -4.62 14.68
C ALA A 188 3.89 -3.95 15.62
N LEU A 189 3.16 -4.72 16.44
CA LEU A 189 2.27 -4.19 17.48
C LEU A 189 3.01 -3.36 18.52
N LEU A 190 4.15 -3.86 19.04
CA LEU A 190 4.98 -3.11 19.98
C LEU A 190 5.48 -1.79 19.38
N LEU A 191 5.77 -1.79 18.09
CA LEU A 191 6.17 -0.58 17.38
C LEU A 191 5.00 0.42 17.28
N ALA A 192 3.78 -0.07 16.99
CA ALA A 192 2.59 0.77 16.96
C ALA A 192 2.26 1.34 18.34
N GLU A 193 2.33 0.54 19.39
CA GLU A 193 2.16 0.99 20.78
C GLU A 193 3.16 2.10 21.14
N ARG A 194 4.42 1.96 20.71
CA ARG A 194 5.47 2.92 21.05
C ARG A 194 5.43 4.23 20.26
N TYR A 195 5.04 4.17 18.98
CA TYR A 195 5.16 5.29 18.04
C TYR A 195 3.85 5.67 17.33
N GLY A 196 2.73 5.07 17.72
CA GLY A 196 1.44 5.35 17.08
C GLY A 196 0.96 6.79 17.24
N ASP A 197 1.42 7.50 18.26
CA ASP A 197 1.17 8.92 18.48
C ASP A 197 2.24 9.83 17.85
N ASP A 198 3.45 9.29 17.57
CA ASP A 198 4.62 10.03 17.08
C ASP A 198 5.06 9.52 15.69
N ILE A 199 4.10 9.20 14.82
CA ILE A 199 4.31 8.56 13.52
C ILE A 199 5.33 9.30 12.66
N GLU A 200 5.17 10.62 12.48
CA GLU A 200 6.06 11.42 11.62
C GLU A 200 7.47 11.43 12.15
N GLU A 201 7.65 11.62 13.46
CA GLU A 201 8.95 11.64 14.10
C GLU A 201 9.66 10.30 13.90
N TYR A 202 8.98 9.18 14.17
CA TYR A 202 9.52 7.86 13.92
C TYR A 202 9.91 7.65 12.45
N MET A 203 9.02 7.98 11.50
CA MET A 203 9.29 7.81 10.06
C MET A 203 10.52 8.59 9.59
N ARG A 204 10.78 9.77 10.18
CA ARG A 204 11.99 10.55 9.90
C ARG A 204 13.27 9.83 10.32
N THR A 205 13.20 8.90 11.27
CA THR A 205 14.35 8.11 11.76
C THR A 205 14.60 6.82 10.97
N THR A 206 13.66 6.37 10.15
CA THR A 206 13.83 5.17 9.34
C THR A 206 14.85 5.36 8.21
N ASP A 207 15.39 4.29 7.67
CA ASP A 207 16.37 4.37 6.58
C ASP A 207 15.80 5.12 5.37
N ARG A 208 14.56 4.81 5.01
CA ARG A 208 13.87 5.44 3.89
C ARG A 208 13.51 6.90 4.19
N GLY A 209 13.03 7.19 5.39
CA GLY A 209 12.76 8.57 5.82
C GLY A 209 14.01 9.45 5.75
N ARG A 210 15.13 8.99 6.30
CA ARG A 210 16.42 9.71 6.19
C ARG A 210 16.87 9.89 4.75
N GLN A 211 16.65 8.90 3.89
CA GLN A 211 16.95 9.03 2.45
C GLN A 211 16.10 10.11 1.80
N LEU A 212 14.78 10.12 2.04
CA LEU A 212 13.87 11.13 1.48
C LEU A 212 14.22 12.54 1.94
N ILE A 213 14.60 12.72 3.21
CA ILE A 213 15.06 14.02 3.72
C ILE A 213 16.29 14.50 2.94
N ARG A 214 17.31 13.63 2.76
CA ARG A 214 18.53 13.97 2.00
C ARG A 214 18.25 14.33 0.55
N LEU A 215 17.22 13.72 -0.05
CA LEU A 215 16.79 13.99 -1.43
C LEU A 215 15.85 15.18 -1.56
N GLY A 216 15.48 15.86 -0.46
CA GLY A 216 14.59 17.02 -0.48
C GLY A 216 13.09 16.68 -0.42
N TYR A 217 12.73 15.42 -0.24
CA TYR A 217 11.33 14.93 -0.18
C TYR A 217 10.79 14.79 1.24
N GLY A 218 11.29 15.57 2.18
CA GLY A 218 10.82 15.54 3.57
C GLY A 218 9.31 15.81 3.73
N LYS A 219 8.70 16.53 2.78
CA LYS A 219 7.25 16.79 2.74
C LYS A 219 6.43 15.51 2.58
N ASP A 220 6.95 14.52 1.87
CA ASP A 220 6.26 13.23 1.69
C ASP A 220 6.14 12.49 3.01
N ILE A 221 7.10 12.62 3.94
CA ILE A 221 7.01 12.00 5.26
C ILE A 221 5.84 12.60 6.03
N SER A 222 5.74 13.92 6.08
CA SER A 222 4.62 14.62 6.72
C SER A 222 3.27 14.31 6.06
N TYR A 223 3.25 14.07 4.75
CA TYR A 223 2.04 13.62 4.05
C TYR A 223 1.66 12.20 4.48
N CYS A 224 2.60 11.25 4.38
CA CYS A 224 2.37 9.83 4.63
C CYS A 224 2.10 9.49 6.09
N SER A 225 2.44 10.38 7.04
CA SER A 225 2.20 10.18 8.47
C SER A 225 0.78 10.54 8.94
N ARG A 226 -0.07 11.11 8.08
CA ARG A 226 -1.43 11.56 8.43
C ARG A 226 -2.38 10.37 8.59
N ARG A 227 -2.38 9.74 9.75
CA ARG A 227 -3.21 8.56 10.06
C ARG A 227 -4.67 8.82 9.70
N ASP A 228 -5.27 7.88 8.98
CA ASP A 228 -6.69 7.84 8.61
C ASP A 228 -7.22 9.10 7.91
N SER A 229 -6.36 9.79 7.17
CA SER A 229 -6.75 10.95 6.35
C SER A 229 -7.50 10.55 5.06
N SER A 230 -7.43 9.29 4.63
CA SER A 230 -8.19 8.72 3.53
C SER A 230 -9.16 7.64 4.04
N ARG A 231 -10.36 7.61 3.49
CA ARG A 231 -11.37 6.57 3.77
C ARG A 231 -11.43 5.50 2.68
N ARG A 232 -10.56 5.57 1.69
CA ARG A 232 -10.56 4.62 0.58
C ARG A 232 -9.94 3.30 1.00
N VAL A 233 -10.47 2.23 0.41
CA VAL A 233 -9.91 0.87 0.49
C VAL A 233 -9.60 0.41 -0.94
N PRO A 234 -8.46 0.84 -1.52
CA PRO A 234 -8.13 0.52 -2.90
C PRO A 234 -7.90 -0.98 -3.05
N GLU A 235 -8.67 -1.61 -3.95
CA GLU A 235 -8.56 -3.03 -4.29
C GLU A 235 -8.02 -3.18 -5.71
N LEU A 236 -7.08 -4.10 -5.90
CA LEU A 236 -6.57 -4.45 -7.22
C LEU A 236 -7.53 -5.42 -7.90
N LEU A 237 -8.16 -4.97 -8.98
CA LEU A 237 -9.06 -5.78 -9.80
C LEU A 237 -8.52 -5.87 -11.23
N GLN A 238 -8.18 -7.07 -11.68
CA GLN A 238 -7.65 -7.29 -13.04
C GLN A 238 -6.46 -6.40 -13.41
N GLY A 239 -5.55 -6.19 -12.44
CA GLY A 239 -4.35 -5.36 -12.63
C GLY A 239 -4.56 -3.86 -12.50
N VAL A 240 -5.77 -3.41 -12.12
CA VAL A 240 -6.13 -2.00 -11.99
C VAL A 240 -6.64 -1.70 -10.59
N ILE A 241 -6.18 -0.60 -10.02
CA ILE A 241 -6.73 -0.02 -8.80
C ILE A 241 -7.56 1.20 -9.22
N GLY A 242 -8.88 1.12 -9.04
CA GLY A 242 -9.81 2.20 -9.36
C GLY A 242 -10.37 2.87 -8.11
N PRO A 243 -11.11 3.99 -8.29
CA PRO A 243 -12.01 4.45 -7.25
C PRO A 243 -13.03 3.32 -7.03
N GLU A 244 -13.35 3.05 -5.79
CA GLU A 244 -14.40 2.08 -5.45
C GLU A 244 -15.64 2.37 -6.29
N ALA A 245 -16.18 1.33 -6.93
CA ALA A 245 -17.49 1.45 -7.57
C ALA A 245 -18.48 1.82 -6.46
N GLY A 246 -18.88 3.10 -6.41
CA GLY A 246 -19.72 3.65 -5.36
C GLY A 246 -20.89 2.72 -5.09
N GLY A 247 -20.98 2.19 -3.87
CA GLY A 247 -22.20 1.70 -3.25
C GLY A 247 -23.00 0.62 -3.98
N VAL A 248 -22.37 -0.30 -4.69
CA VAL A 248 -23.07 -1.54 -5.09
C VAL A 248 -22.99 -2.49 -3.88
N SER A 249 -24.02 -2.41 -3.05
CA SER A 249 -24.33 -3.44 -2.05
C SER A 249 -24.11 -4.82 -2.66
N ARG A 250 -23.02 -5.48 -2.27
CA ARG A 250 -22.79 -6.89 -2.64
C ARG A 250 -23.90 -7.73 -2.00
N LYS A 251 -25.04 -7.92 -2.72
CA LYS A 251 -25.98 -8.96 -2.38
C LYS A 251 -25.19 -10.25 -2.23
N LYS A 252 -25.25 -10.82 -1.00
CA LYS A 252 -24.71 -12.14 -0.68
C LYS A 252 -25.06 -13.12 -1.79
N ARG A 253 -24.09 -13.56 -2.56
CA ARG A 253 -24.24 -14.75 -3.40
C ARG A 253 -24.17 -15.95 -2.46
N HIS A 254 -25.32 -16.32 -1.92
CA HIS A 254 -25.55 -17.66 -1.41
C HIS A 254 -26.03 -18.49 -2.59
N ALA A 255 -25.27 -19.44 -3.01
CA ALA A 255 -25.68 -20.70 -3.63
C ALA A 255 -24.57 -21.73 -3.40
#